data_2ff3a94d52a8698eb255edf71d9cfba0
#
_entry.id   2ff3a94d52a8698eb255edf71d9cfba0
#
_cell.length_a   1.000
_cell.length_b   1.000
_cell.length_c   1.000
_cell.angle_alpha   90.00
_cell.angle_beta   90.00
_cell.angle_gamma   90.00
#
_symmetry.space_group_name_H-M   'P 1'
#
loop_
_entity.id
_entity.type
_entity.pdbx_description
1 polymer ?
#
loop_
_entity_poly.entity_id
_entity_poly.type
_entity_poly.pdbx_seq_one_letter_code
_entity_poly.pdbx_strand_id
1 'polypeptide(L)'
;MDKKTLKFTTIVNETKEIPKLVCQSAKNAPYVKYGANNDFPDYIFELYNNSSQFNSIVETMKNYILGSGISSNFHLKIVNRKGDSFENFIEKLIYDYLIFGSFSFQVTRNKLGNISELNWIDIRYARTNEDEDKIYYSTEWSKNRRQPKVYDRFTIGSQFPTSIFYYKGCRTRDVYGVPMYLAALTSLEISTQIPEYHLNNLTNGFHPSCIVNFCNGSNLSEDVMDEIEESIENKFTGVKNASKILLSFNDDMAHRTTIERLPDDGHVDIYNTLKDSVEKDIYTAFRISKLLLGNAEDNTGFSKQAYIESFALYQKTTIGPIQNEIENVINGVLGEGALHFDEFTIDWSETGTNENTSDIIK
;
A
#
# COMPACT_ATOMS: atom_id res chain seq x y z
N MET A 1 -16.67 19.41 -53.85
CA MET A 1 -15.83 18.35 -53.24
C MET A 1 -15.36 18.85 -51.88
N ASP A 2 -16.17 18.58 -50.86
CA ASP A 2 -15.81 18.99 -49.52
C ASP A 2 -14.83 18.00 -48.92
N LYS A 3 -13.64 18.49 -48.59
CA LYS A 3 -12.64 17.72 -47.86
C LYS A 3 -13.16 17.45 -46.47
N LYS A 4 -13.66 16.22 -46.21
CA LYS A 4 -13.87 15.74 -44.85
C LYS A 4 -12.50 15.64 -44.16
N THR A 5 -12.24 16.52 -43.22
CA THR A 5 -11.04 16.50 -42.39
C THR A 5 -11.28 15.47 -41.28
N LEU A 6 -10.56 14.36 -41.32
CA LEU A 6 -10.52 13.40 -40.21
C LEU A 6 -9.97 14.10 -38.96
N LYS A 7 -10.77 14.24 -37.94
CA LYS A 7 -10.34 14.71 -36.64
C LYS A 7 -9.90 13.51 -35.80
N PHE A 8 -8.61 13.39 -35.57
CA PHE A 8 -8.10 12.46 -34.56
C PHE A 8 -8.18 13.17 -33.21
N THR A 9 -8.98 12.64 -32.31
CA THR A 9 -9.01 13.11 -30.91
C THR A 9 -8.20 12.12 -30.09
N THR A 10 -7.05 12.53 -29.60
CA THR A 10 -6.30 11.76 -28.62
C THR A 10 -6.96 11.97 -27.26
N ILE A 11 -7.58 10.93 -26.74
CA ILE A 11 -8.05 10.94 -25.35
C ILE A 11 -6.81 10.72 -24.49
N VAL A 12 -6.30 11.79 -23.90
CA VAL A 12 -5.27 11.69 -22.87
C VAL A 12 -6.02 11.37 -21.57
N ASN A 13 -5.84 10.17 -21.04
CA ASN A 13 -6.30 9.88 -19.69
C ASN A 13 -5.56 10.82 -18.75
N GLU A 14 -6.30 11.54 -17.91
CA GLU A 14 -5.72 12.32 -16.83
C GLU A 14 -4.93 11.35 -15.94
N THR A 15 -3.61 11.49 -15.94
CA THR A 15 -2.76 10.74 -15.02
C THR A 15 -3.07 11.20 -13.62
N LYS A 16 -3.57 10.30 -12.78
CA LYS A 16 -3.77 10.55 -11.34
C LYS A 16 -2.43 10.99 -10.76
N GLU A 17 -2.31 12.25 -10.36
CA GLU A 17 -1.08 12.74 -9.75
C GLU A 17 -0.86 12.01 -8.42
N ILE A 18 0.35 11.45 -8.24
CA ILE A 18 0.75 10.82 -6.98
C ILE A 18 0.83 11.92 -5.92
N PRO A 19 0.03 11.84 -4.84
CA PRO A 19 0.06 12.82 -3.77
C PRO A 19 1.45 12.95 -3.17
N LYS A 20 1.97 14.16 -3.10
CA LYS A 20 3.28 14.44 -2.52
C LYS A 20 3.15 14.66 -1.02
N LEU A 21 4.08 14.11 -0.26
CA LEU A 21 4.23 14.45 1.15
C LEU A 21 4.74 15.88 1.26
N VAL A 22 3.80 16.81 1.42
CA VAL A 22 4.07 18.23 1.63
C VAL A 22 3.30 18.68 2.87
N CYS A 23 3.99 19.24 3.85
CA CYS A 23 3.37 19.82 5.03
C CYS A 23 3.16 21.32 4.78
N GLN A 24 1.94 21.74 4.59
CA GLN A 24 1.61 23.15 4.32
C GLN A 24 0.61 23.68 5.33
N SER A 25 0.94 24.82 5.91
CA SER A 25 -0.03 25.58 6.71
C SER A 25 -1.15 26.06 5.83
N ALA A 26 -2.35 25.70 6.18
CA ALA A 26 -3.52 26.20 5.48
C ALA A 26 -3.82 27.63 5.95
N LYS A 27 -3.88 28.60 5.02
CA LYS A 27 -4.14 30.01 5.32
C LYS A 27 -5.36 30.27 6.22
N ASN A 28 -6.29 29.32 6.29
CA ASN A 28 -7.57 29.42 7.01
C ASN A 28 -7.86 28.23 7.94
N ALA A 29 -6.87 27.39 8.26
CA ALA A 29 -7.05 26.26 9.17
C ALA A 29 -6.01 26.31 10.29
N PRO A 30 -6.38 25.98 11.53
CA PRO A 30 -5.47 26.00 12.67
C PRO A 30 -4.52 24.80 12.72
N TYR A 31 -4.44 24.01 11.67
CA TYR A 31 -3.59 22.81 11.56
C TYR A 31 -2.80 22.81 10.26
N VAL A 32 -1.72 22.05 10.24
CA VAL A 32 -0.89 21.79 9.06
C VAL A 32 -1.54 20.69 8.23
N LYS A 33 -1.64 20.88 6.91
CA LYS A 33 -2.12 19.84 6.00
C LYS A 33 -1.10 18.72 5.88
N TYR A 34 -1.60 17.48 5.83
CA TYR A 34 -0.79 16.29 5.59
C TYR A 34 -0.91 15.89 4.11
N GLY A 35 0.01 16.38 3.28
CA GLY A 35 -0.07 16.35 1.82
C GLY A 35 -0.74 17.60 1.25
N ALA A 36 -0.61 17.80 -0.07
CA ALA A 36 -1.09 18.98 -0.77
C ALA A 36 -2.59 19.23 -0.56
N ASN A 37 -3.39 18.16 -0.61
CA ASN A 37 -4.85 18.18 -0.43
C ASN A 37 -5.29 17.69 0.96
N ASN A 38 -4.34 17.47 1.89
CA ASN A 38 -4.60 16.90 3.21
C ASN A 38 -5.10 15.43 3.18
N ASP A 39 -4.78 14.70 2.13
CA ASP A 39 -5.24 13.35 1.78
C ASP A 39 -4.10 12.30 1.72
N PHE A 40 -2.86 12.72 1.98
CA PHE A 40 -1.70 11.82 1.89
C PHE A 40 -1.84 10.55 2.75
N PRO A 41 -2.32 10.57 4.00
CA PRO A 41 -2.50 9.34 4.77
C PRO A 41 -3.58 8.41 4.21
N ASP A 42 -4.66 8.95 3.64
CA ASP A 42 -5.70 8.14 3.01
C ASP A 42 -5.18 7.47 1.74
N TYR A 43 -4.39 8.21 0.94
CA TYR A 43 -3.70 7.67 -0.24
C TYR A 43 -2.75 6.51 0.12
N ILE A 44 -1.92 6.69 1.14
CA ILE A 44 -1.01 5.62 1.60
C ILE A 44 -1.79 4.39 2.08
N PHE A 45 -2.89 4.59 2.79
CA PHE A 45 -3.73 3.49 3.25
C PHE A 45 -4.44 2.77 2.09
N GLU A 46 -4.83 3.50 1.04
CA GLU A 46 -5.35 2.92 -0.20
C GLU A 46 -4.28 2.06 -0.89
N LEU A 47 -3.03 2.55 -1.00
CA LEU A 47 -1.92 1.76 -1.53
C LEU A 47 -1.66 0.49 -0.72
N TYR A 48 -1.68 0.57 0.61
CA TYR A 48 -1.53 -0.59 1.49
C TYR A 48 -2.58 -1.66 1.24
N ASN A 49 -3.84 -1.25 1.04
CA ASN A 49 -4.94 -2.19 0.79
C ASN A 49 -4.90 -2.79 -0.64
N ASN A 50 -4.37 -2.07 -1.62
CA ASN A 50 -4.42 -2.46 -3.03
C ASN A 50 -3.13 -3.11 -3.54
N SER A 51 -1.99 -2.92 -2.88
CA SER A 51 -0.71 -3.57 -3.24
C SER A 51 -0.49 -4.82 -2.41
N SER A 52 -0.51 -5.99 -3.06
CA SER A 52 -0.24 -7.27 -2.41
C SER A 52 1.17 -7.35 -1.81
N GLN A 53 2.17 -6.77 -2.48
CA GLN A 53 3.54 -6.72 -1.97
C GLN A 53 3.62 -5.85 -0.72
N PHE A 54 3.04 -4.65 -0.75
CA PHE A 54 3.07 -3.73 0.39
C PHE A 54 2.40 -4.36 1.61
N ASN A 55 1.19 -4.90 1.43
CA ASN A 55 0.46 -5.58 2.48
C ASN A 55 1.26 -6.73 3.09
N SER A 56 1.78 -7.64 2.25
CA SER A 56 2.57 -8.80 2.70
C SER A 56 3.83 -8.40 3.47
N ILE A 57 4.53 -7.34 3.02
CA ILE A 57 5.74 -6.86 3.69
C ILE A 57 5.39 -6.28 5.07
N VAL A 58 4.35 -5.44 5.16
CA VAL A 58 3.93 -4.83 6.43
C VAL A 58 3.51 -5.90 7.43
N GLU A 59 2.72 -6.90 7.01
CA GLU A 59 2.31 -8.03 7.85
C GLU A 59 3.51 -8.82 8.35
N THR A 60 4.46 -9.12 7.47
CA THR A 60 5.68 -9.86 7.84
C THR A 60 6.54 -9.05 8.80
N MET A 61 6.75 -7.76 8.54
CA MET A 61 7.51 -6.87 9.42
C MET A 61 6.85 -6.75 10.80
N LYS A 62 5.51 -6.58 10.84
CA LYS A 62 4.77 -6.55 12.10
C LYS A 62 5.01 -7.81 12.92
N ASN A 63 4.94 -8.99 12.29
CA ASN A 63 5.17 -10.26 12.97
C ASN A 63 6.61 -10.37 13.50
N TYR A 64 7.62 -9.92 12.75
CA TYR A 64 9.01 -9.89 13.23
C TYR A 64 9.22 -8.88 14.36
N ILE A 65 8.53 -7.72 14.34
CA ILE A 65 8.62 -6.73 15.42
C ILE A 65 7.95 -7.25 16.70
N LEU A 66 6.77 -7.86 16.60
CA LEU A 66 6.10 -8.48 17.75
C LEU A 66 6.91 -9.65 18.34
N GLY A 67 7.70 -10.32 17.51
CA GLY A 67 8.52 -11.44 17.95
C GLY A 67 7.67 -12.60 18.45
N SER A 68 8.05 -13.16 19.60
CA SER A 68 7.29 -14.20 20.30
C SER A 68 6.21 -13.64 21.22
N GLY A 69 6.01 -12.32 21.22
CA GLY A 69 5.04 -11.60 22.04
C GLY A 69 5.64 -10.36 22.69
N ILE A 70 4.94 -9.82 23.68
CA ILE A 70 5.40 -8.68 24.46
C ILE A 70 5.40 -8.99 25.94
N SER A 71 6.45 -8.56 26.63
CA SER A 71 6.55 -8.54 28.09
C SER A 71 6.24 -7.13 28.61
N SER A 72 5.38 -7.02 29.62
CA SER A 72 4.91 -5.72 30.11
C SER A 72 4.66 -5.73 31.62
N ASN A 73 5.14 -4.70 32.31
CA ASN A 73 4.76 -4.37 33.69
C ASN A 73 3.65 -3.30 33.77
N PHE A 74 3.09 -2.88 32.65
CA PHE A 74 2.03 -1.88 32.64
C PHE A 74 0.78 -2.42 33.30
N HIS A 75 0.19 -1.60 34.18
CA HIS A 75 -0.90 -2.03 35.08
C HIS A 75 -2.22 -2.33 34.36
N LEU A 76 -2.46 -1.81 33.16
CA LEU A 76 -3.67 -2.05 32.37
C LEU A 76 -3.47 -3.20 31.39
N LYS A 77 -3.97 -4.38 31.72
CA LYS A 77 -4.03 -5.48 30.74
C LYS A 77 -5.08 -5.22 29.65
N ILE A 78 -6.20 -4.62 30.01
CA ILE A 78 -7.22 -4.08 29.10
C ILE A 78 -7.09 -2.57 29.13
N VAL A 79 -6.79 -1.96 28.00
CA VAL A 79 -6.39 -0.56 27.92
C VAL A 79 -7.54 0.41 27.70
N ASN A 80 -8.72 -0.09 27.29
CA ASN A 80 -9.87 0.77 27.03
C ASN A 80 -11.20 0.04 27.25
N ARG A 81 -12.31 0.80 27.19
CA ARG A 81 -13.67 0.28 27.35
C ARG A 81 -14.16 -0.59 26.20
N LYS A 82 -13.43 -0.62 25.06
CA LYS A 82 -13.75 -1.49 23.93
C LYS A 82 -13.26 -2.92 24.15
N GLY A 83 -12.42 -3.14 25.18
CA GLY A 83 -11.85 -4.43 25.51
C GLY A 83 -10.52 -4.73 24.80
N ASP A 84 -9.87 -3.72 24.21
CA ASP A 84 -8.55 -3.93 23.61
C ASP A 84 -7.54 -4.34 24.70
N SER A 85 -6.78 -5.41 24.44
CA SER A 85 -5.63 -5.76 25.26
C SER A 85 -4.48 -4.79 25.03
N PHE A 86 -3.51 -4.74 25.94
CA PHE A 86 -2.31 -3.93 25.74
C PHE A 86 -1.52 -4.39 24.50
N GLU A 87 -1.45 -5.68 24.27
CA GLU A 87 -0.80 -6.26 23.08
C GLU A 87 -1.49 -5.81 21.78
N ASN A 88 -2.82 -5.94 21.69
CA ASN A 88 -3.58 -5.45 20.52
C ASN A 88 -3.42 -3.94 20.30
N PHE A 89 -3.28 -3.19 21.38
CA PHE A 89 -3.00 -1.77 21.30
C PHE A 89 -1.62 -1.50 20.69
N ILE A 90 -0.58 -2.19 21.15
CA ILE A 90 0.79 -2.07 20.61
C ILE A 90 0.83 -2.53 19.13
N GLU A 91 0.14 -3.61 18.78
CA GLU A 91 0.03 -4.07 17.41
C GLU A 91 -0.51 -2.98 16.47
N LYS A 92 -1.57 -2.25 16.88
CA LYS A 92 -2.10 -1.12 16.10
C LYS A 92 -1.09 0.01 15.93
N LEU A 93 -0.26 0.28 16.95
CA LEU A 93 0.79 1.29 16.86
C LEU A 93 1.91 0.87 15.90
N ILE A 94 2.26 -0.41 15.88
CA ILE A 94 3.25 -0.97 14.94
C ILE A 94 2.74 -0.83 13.50
N TYR A 95 1.47 -1.14 13.22
CA TYR A 95 0.88 -0.94 11.90
C TYR A 95 0.97 0.52 11.46
N ASP A 96 0.56 1.46 12.31
CA ASP A 96 0.64 2.89 11.99
C ASP A 96 2.09 3.32 11.73
N TYR A 97 3.04 2.84 12.53
CA TYR A 97 4.45 3.14 12.34
C TYR A 97 4.99 2.62 11.01
N LEU A 98 4.65 1.39 10.64
CA LEU A 98 5.10 0.78 9.39
C LEU A 98 4.47 1.44 8.16
N ILE A 99 3.20 1.81 8.25
CA ILE A 99 2.45 2.40 7.14
C ILE A 99 2.73 3.90 7.00
N PHE A 100 2.73 4.66 8.12
CA PHE A 100 2.79 6.13 8.07
C PHE A 100 4.13 6.69 8.58
N GLY A 101 5.01 5.89 9.16
CA GLY A 101 6.22 6.36 9.86
C GLY A 101 5.91 7.12 11.14
N SER A 102 4.71 6.98 11.68
CA SER A 102 4.21 7.67 12.87
C SER A 102 3.07 6.88 13.49
N PHE A 103 2.79 7.13 14.76
CA PHE A 103 1.61 6.57 15.44
C PHE A 103 1.05 7.56 16.46
N SER A 104 -0.23 7.39 16.79
CA SER A 104 -0.88 8.25 17.77
C SER A 104 -1.87 7.49 18.65
N PHE A 105 -2.03 7.96 19.89
CA PHE A 105 -3.00 7.43 20.81
C PHE A 105 -3.42 8.46 21.85
N GLN A 106 -4.64 8.33 22.33
CA GLN A 106 -5.21 9.14 23.37
C GLN A 106 -4.86 8.55 24.73
N VAL A 107 -4.40 9.39 25.63
CA VAL A 107 -4.15 9.09 27.04
C VAL A 107 -5.23 9.77 27.88
N THR A 108 -5.96 9.00 28.66
CA THR A 108 -6.94 9.50 29.63
C THR A 108 -6.44 9.23 31.04
N ARG A 109 -6.50 10.24 31.90
CA ARG A 109 -6.07 10.16 33.28
C ARG A 109 -7.27 10.18 34.25
N ASN A 110 -7.15 9.47 35.36
CA ASN A 110 -8.11 9.56 36.44
C ASN A 110 -7.88 10.81 37.33
N LYS A 111 -8.73 11.04 38.29
CA LYS A 111 -8.65 12.20 39.21
C LYS A 111 -7.35 12.23 40.05
N LEU A 112 -6.63 11.12 40.14
CA LEU A 112 -5.36 11.00 40.87
C LEU A 112 -4.16 11.24 39.93
N GLY A 113 -4.40 11.52 38.63
CA GLY A 113 -3.36 11.75 37.65
C GLY A 113 -2.81 10.47 37.00
N ASN A 114 -3.24 9.28 37.42
CA ASN A 114 -2.81 8.01 36.83
C ASN A 114 -3.49 7.75 35.50
N ILE A 115 -2.77 7.12 34.56
CA ILE A 115 -3.34 6.67 33.28
C ILE A 115 -4.42 5.64 33.57
N SER A 116 -5.63 5.89 33.09
CA SER A 116 -6.80 5.02 33.27
C SER A 116 -7.29 4.40 31.99
N GLU A 117 -6.96 4.97 30.84
CA GLU A 117 -7.39 4.48 29.54
C GLU A 117 -6.44 4.93 28.42
N LEU A 118 -6.16 4.02 27.48
CA LEU A 118 -5.43 4.28 26.25
C LEU A 118 -6.33 3.92 25.06
N ASN A 119 -6.49 4.84 24.14
CA ASN A 119 -7.22 4.61 22.90
C ASN A 119 -6.33 4.89 21.71
N TRP A 120 -6.17 3.91 20.83
CA TRP A 120 -5.51 4.12 19.55
C TRP A 120 -6.27 5.17 18.72
N ILE A 121 -5.52 6.06 18.08
CA ILE A 121 -6.02 7.10 17.19
C ILE A 121 -5.38 6.88 15.82
N ASP A 122 -6.21 6.57 14.84
CA ASP A 122 -5.78 6.39 13.45
C ASP A 122 -5.13 7.68 12.91
N ILE A 123 -3.93 7.55 12.39
CA ILE A 123 -3.13 8.67 11.84
C ILE A 123 -3.87 9.41 10.73
N ARG A 124 -4.73 8.73 9.97
CA ARG A 124 -5.55 9.36 8.94
C ARG A 124 -6.43 10.49 9.49
N TYR A 125 -6.83 10.39 10.74
CA TYR A 125 -7.76 11.31 11.39
C TYR A 125 -7.09 12.34 12.29
N ALA A 126 -5.78 12.28 12.49
CA ALA A 126 -5.03 13.20 13.33
C ALA A 126 -4.25 14.23 12.51
N ARG A 127 -4.32 15.50 12.89
CA ARG A 127 -3.49 16.58 12.35
C ARG A 127 -2.91 17.38 13.51
N THR A 128 -1.77 18.01 13.30
CA THR A 128 -1.15 18.88 14.30
C THR A 128 -1.01 20.31 13.76
N ASN A 129 -0.82 21.29 14.64
CA ASN A 129 -0.44 22.65 14.26
C ASN A 129 1.07 22.79 14.08
N GLU A 130 1.53 23.98 13.66
CA GLU A 130 2.96 24.28 13.45
C GLU A 130 3.77 24.18 14.75
N ASP A 131 3.19 24.63 15.87
CA ASP A 131 3.84 24.60 17.19
C ASP A 131 3.84 23.18 17.81
N GLU A 132 3.17 22.22 17.17
CA GLU A 132 3.06 20.84 17.62
C GLU A 132 2.50 20.69 19.06
N ASP A 133 1.70 21.63 19.55
CA ASP A 133 1.12 21.62 20.89
C ASP A 133 -0.34 21.15 20.92
N LYS A 134 -1.02 21.13 19.77
CA LYS A 134 -2.42 20.69 19.62
C LYS A 134 -2.56 19.60 18.57
N ILE A 135 -3.50 18.69 18.85
CA ILE A 135 -3.92 17.65 17.90
C ILE A 135 -5.38 17.88 17.53
N TYR A 136 -5.61 17.99 16.24
CA TYR A 136 -6.92 18.15 15.62
C TYR A 136 -7.40 16.80 15.11
N TYR A 137 -8.56 16.36 15.54
CA TYR A 137 -9.14 15.08 15.19
C TYR A 137 -10.40 15.27 14.34
N SER A 138 -10.42 14.66 13.15
CA SER A 138 -11.58 14.60 12.28
C SER A 138 -11.57 13.31 11.47
N THR A 139 -12.72 12.69 11.28
CA THR A 139 -12.89 11.54 10.38
C THR A 139 -13.12 11.95 8.94
N GLU A 140 -13.31 13.25 8.67
CA GLU A 140 -13.58 13.80 7.33
C GLU A 140 -12.77 15.09 7.14
N TRP A 141 -11.63 14.99 6.47
CA TRP A 141 -10.77 16.14 6.18
C TRP A 141 -11.13 16.85 4.86
N SER A 142 -11.71 16.13 3.91
CA SER A 142 -12.06 16.65 2.57
C SER A 142 -13.34 17.50 2.54
N LYS A 143 -14.19 17.35 3.55
CA LYS A 143 -15.47 18.07 3.63
C LYS A 143 -15.42 19.03 4.80
N ASN A 144 -15.34 20.33 4.53
CA ASN A 144 -15.39 21.43 5.54
C ASN A 144 -16.70 21.49 6.36
N ARG A 145 -17.37 20.35 6.59
CA ARG A 145 -18.69 20.30 7.23
C ARG A 145 -18.67 20.23 8.75
N ARG A 146 -17.55 19.79 9.35
CA ARG A 146 -17.42 19.73 10.82
C ARG A 146 -16.08 20.31 11.24
N GLN A 147 -16.12 21.17 12.25
CA GLN A 147 -14.87 21.60 12.88
C GLN A 147 -14.22 20.39 13.57
N PRO A 148 -12.90 20.19 13.42
CA PRO A 148 -12.19 19.12 14.09
C PRO A 148 -12.24 19.30 15.60
N LYS A 149 -12.29 18.20 16.34
CA LYS A 149 -12.09 18.21 17.78
C LYS A 149 -10.64 18.53 18.08
N VAL A 150 -10.41 19.41 19.07
CA VAL A 150 -9.07 19.83 19.46
C VAL A 150 -8.72 19.19 20.79
N TYR A 151 -7.52 18.62 20.86
CA TYR A 151 -6.93 18.03 22.04
C TYR A 151 -5.56 18.64 22.30
N ASP A 152 -5.18 18.73 23.57
CA ASP A 152 -3.81 19.03 23.93
C ASP A 152 -2.89 17.87 23.55
N ARG A 153 -1.72 18.19 23.00
CA ARG A 153 -0.71 17.17 22.74
C ARG A 153 -0.15 16.69 24.10
N PHE A 154 -0.01 15.37 24.23
CA PHE A 154 0.60 14.78 25.42
C PHE A 154 2.05 15.22 25.53
N THR A 155 2.41 15.72 26.70
CA THR A 155 3.80 15.98 27.12
C THR A 155 4.05 15.27 28.44
N ILE A 156 5.29 14.78 28.63
CA ILE A 156 5.66 14.11 29.88
C ILE A 156 5.48 15.13 31.04
N GLY A 157 4.79 14.70 32.10
CA GLY A 157 4.47 15.56 33.23
C GLY A 157 3.23 16.43 33.08
N SER A 158 2.55 16.43 31.92
CA SER A 158 1.29 17.16 31.75
C SER A 158 0.18 16.57 32.62
N GLN A 159 -0.68 17.47 33.16
CA GLN A 159 -1.82 17.09 34.03
C GLN A 159 -3.16 17.11 33.29
N PHE A 160 -3.15 17.18 31.97
CA PHE A 160 -4.39 17.17 31.20
C PHE A 160 -5.19 15.89 31.42
N PRO A 161 -6.49 15.97 31.70
CA PRO A 161 -7.34 14.79 31.88
C PRO A 161 -7.36 13.88 30.66
N THR A 162 -7.30 14.49 29.48
CA THR A 162 -7.25 13.79 28.19
C THR A 162 -6.31 14.54 27.26
N SER A 163 -5.37 13.82 26.67
CA SER A 163 -4.42 14.35 25.70
C SER A 163 -4.11 13.30 24.64
N ILE A 164 -3.58 13.72 23.50
CA ILE A 164 -3.18 12.80 22.43
C ILE A 164 -1.66 12.81 22.33
N PHE A 165 -1.06 11.63 22.48
CA PHE A 165 0.33 11.40 22.13
C PHE A 165 0.45 11.20 20.63
N TYR A 166 1.39 11.91 20.01
CA TYR A 166 1.71 11.80 18.58
C TYR A 166 3.20 11.63 18.42
N TYR A 167 3.60 10.50 17.85
CA TYR A 167 4.98 10.19 17.53
C TYR A 167 5.21 10.29 16.02
N LYS A 168 6.27 10.95 15.61
CA LYS A 168 6.62 11.21 14.20
C LYS A 168 7.97 10.65 13.84
N GLY A 169 8.47 9.60 14.30
CA GLY A 169 9.78 9.04 13.91
C GLY A 169 10.91 10.05 13.72
N CYS A 170 12.14 9.64 13.78
CA CYS A 170 13.30 10.53 13.68
C CYS A 170 13.67 10.95 12.23
N ARG A 171 12.99 10.43 11.21
CA ARG A 171 13.32 10.70 9.79
C ARG A 171 12.80 12.02 9.25
N THR A 172 11.83 12.62 9.93
CA THR A 172 11.19 13.86 9.45
C THR A 172 11.84 15.10 10.01
N ARG A 173 11.82 16.17 9.21
CA ARG A 173 12.09 17.53 9.65
C ARG A 173 10.82 18.37 9.78
N ASP A 174 9.70 17.80 9.34
CA ASP A 174 8.38 18.42 9.39
C ASP A 174 7.58 17.95 10.60
N VAL A 175 6.32 18.36 10.68
CA VAL A 175 5.41 18.04 11.80
C VAL A 175 4.83 16.63 11.72
N TYR A 176 4.89 15.98 10.54
CA TYR A 176 4.38 14.62 10.32
C TYR A 176 5.49 13.60 10.07
N GLY A 177 5.20 12.34 10.37
CA GLY A 177 6.11 11.24 10.11
C GLY A 177 6.33 10.97 8.63
N VAL A 178 7.46 10.34 8.34
CA VAL A 178 7.87 9.94 6.99
C VAL A 178 8.05 8.43 6.97
N PRO A 179 7.26 7.68 6.20
CA PRO A 179 7.41 6.24 6.09
C PRO A 179 8.75 5.86 5.47
N MET A 180 9.28 4.68 5.83
CA MET A 180 10.59 4.23 5.38
C MET A 180 10.67 4.02 3.85
N TYR A 181 9.56 3.71 3.22
CA TYR A 181 9.42 3.41 1.80
C TYR A 181 9.00 4.61 0.94
N LEU A 182 9.03 5.85 1.48
CA LEU A 182 8.59 7.05 0.75
C LEU A 182 9.22 7.18 -0.65
N ALA A 183 10.48 6.78 -0.81
CA ALA A 183 11.16 6.81 -2.11
C ALA A 183 10.63 5.81 -3.14
N ALA A 184 9.91 4.77 -2.71
CA ALA A 184 9.34 3.75 -3.57
C ALA A 184 7.82 3.94 -3.83
N LEU A 185 7.25 5.10 -3.53
CA LEU A 185 5.80 5.34 -3.74
C LEU A 185 5.38 5.12 -5.19
N THR A 186 6.20 5.55 -6.15
CA THR A 186 5.92 5.32 -7.58
C THR A 186 5.90 3.83 -7.91
N SER A 187 6.84 3.05 -7.38
CA SER A 187 6.88 1.60 -7.59
C SER A 187 5.68 0.90 -6.93
N LEU A 188 5.24 1.37 -5.76
CA LEU A 188 4.01 0.89 -5.11
C LEU A 188 2.77 1.21 -5.95
N GLU A 189 2.64 2.43 -6.48
CA GLU A 189 1.53 2.79 -7.37
C GLU A 189 1.51 1.90 -8.62
N ILE A 190 2.66 1.71 -9.28
CA ILE A 190 2.76 0.81 -10.43
C ILE A 190 2.36 -0.62 -10.06
N SER A 191 2.74 -1.10 -8.87
CA SER A 191 2.39 -2.44 -8.39
C SER A 191 0.89 -2.67 -8.26
N THR A 192 0.11 -1.62 -8.00
CA THR A 192 -1.37 -1.70 -7.96
C THR A 192 -1.99 -1.70 -9.35
N GLN A 193 -1.34 -1.03 -10.31
CA GLN A 193 -1.86 -0.88 -11.67
C GLN A 193 -1.56 -2.08 -12.58
N ILE A 194 -0.48 -2.82 -12.33
CA ILE A 194 -0.11 -4.01 -13.12
C ILE A 194 -1.23 -5.07 -13.12
N PRO A 195 -1.78 -5.51 -11.97
CA PRO A 195 -2.88 -6.46 -11.96
C PRO A 195 -4.15 -5.94 -12.64
N GLU A 196 -4.47 -4.66 -12.47
CA GLU A 196 -5.62 -4.02 -13.12
C GLU A 196 -5.46 -3.99 -14.64
N TYR A 197 -4.28 -3.66 -15.13
CA TYR A 197 -3.96 -3.73 -16.55
C TYR A 197 -4.12 -5.15 -17.12
N HIS A 198 -3.62 -6.17 -16.41
CA HIS A 198 -3.78 -7.56 -16.83
C HIS A 198 -5.24 -7.98 -16.84
N LEU A 199 -6.02 -7.60 -15.82
CA LEU A 199 -7.45 -7.88 -15.76
C LEU A 199 -8.17 -7.23 -16.94
N ASN A 200 -7.87 -5.97 -17.23
CA ASN A 200 -8.45 -5.24 -18.36
C ASN A 200 -8.09 -5.90 -19.70
N ASN A 201 -6.84 -6.36 -19.87
CA ASN A 201 -6.44 -7.09 -21.06
C ASN A 201 -7.14 -8.45 -21.20
N LEU A 202 -7.30 -9.19 -20.11
CA LEU A 202 -8.04 -10.46 -20.10
C LEU A 202 -9.52 -10.24 -20.42
N THR A 203 -10.11 -9.18 -19.88
CA THR A 203 -11.54 -8.87 -20.06
C THR A 203 -11.82 -8.34 -21.46
N ASN A 204 -10.95 -7.47 -21.98
CA ASN A 204 -11.16 -6.77 -23.27
C ASN A 204 -10.39 -7.39 -24.45
N GLY A 205 -9.55 -8.42 -24.22
CA GLY A 205 -8.63 -8.99 -25.19
C GLY A 205 -7.35 -8.16 -25.36
N PHE A 206 -6.23 -8.81 -25.69
CA PHE A 206 -4.91 -8.19 -25.78
C PHE A 206 -4.79 -7.24 -27.00
N HIS A 207 -5.38 -7.63 -28.13
CA HIS A 207 -5.38 -6.85 -29.39
C HIS A 207 -6.58 -7.27 -30.23
N PRO A 208 -7.04 -6.44 -31.17
CA PRO A 208 -8.03 -6.86 -32.15
C PRO A 208 -7.46 -8.04 -32.96
N SER A 209 -8.10 -9.20 -32.85
CA SER A 209 -7.63 -10.45 -33.48
C SER A 209 -7.80 -10.42 -35.00
N CYS A 210 -8.77 -9.65 -35.46
CA CYS A 210 -9.04 -9.48 -36.88
C CYS A 210 -9.74 -8.14 -37.16
N ILE A 211 -9.59 -7.67 -38.39
CA ILE A 211 -10.42 -6.60 -38.94
C ILE A 211 -11.42 -7.28 -39.89
N VAL A 212 -12.69 -7.04 -39.68
CA VAL A 212 -13.73 -7.47 -40.60
C VAL A 212 -14.07 -6.29 -41.52
N ASN A 213 -13.80 -6.45 -42.81
CA ASN A 213 -14.11 -5.43 -43.81
C ASN A 213 -15.44 -5.75 -44.48
N PHE A 214 -16.40 -4.85 -44.34
CA PHE A 214 -17.66 -4.93 -45.09
C PHE A 214 -17.52 -4.14 -46.39
N CYS A 215 -17.58 -4.83 -47.54
CA CYS A 215 -17.48 -4.24 -48.85
C CYS A 215 -18.86 -4.07 -49.50
N ASN A 216 -19.77 -3.42 -48.82
CA ASN A 216 -21.18 -3.30 -49.25
C ASN A 216 -21.52 -2.00 -49.91
N GLY A 217 -20.51 -1.21 -50.29
CA GLY A 217 -20.70 0.10 -50.92
C GLY A 217 -21.25 1.18 -49.95
N SER A 218 -21.21 2.41 -50.41
CA SER A 218 -21.58 3.62 -49.64
C SER A 218 -23.08 3.75 -49.30
N ASN A 219 -23.88 2.70 -49.38
CA ASN A 219 -25.34 2.73 -49.23
C ASN A 219 -25.86 2.21 -47.89
N LEU A 220 -25.02 1.92 -46.95
CA LEU A 220 -25.48 1.61 -45.58
C LEU A 220 -25.75 2.92 -44.82
N SER A 221 -26.96 3.04 -44.26
CA SER A 221 -27.25 4.15 -43.38
C SER A 221 -26.48 4.01 -42.07
N GLU A 222 -26.24 5.13 -41.38
CA GLU A 222 -25.57 5.10 -40.06
C GLU A 222 -26.29 4.17 -39.09
N ASP A 223 -27.64 4.16 -39.09
CA ASP A 223 -28.45 3.28 -38.23
C ASP A 223 -28.16 1.78 -38.46
N VAL A 224 -27.93 1.35 -39.71
CA VAL A 224 -27.62 -0.04 -40.06
C VAL A 224 -26.17 -0.40 -39.68
N MET A 225 -25.25 0.55 -39.77
CA MET A 225 -23.86 0.35 -39.29
C MET A 225 -23.83 0.17 -37.78
N ASP A 226 -24.58 0.99 -37.05
CA ASP A 226 -24.71 0.91 -35.58
C ASP A 226 -25.37 -0.42 -35.15
N GLU A 227 -26.43 -0.91 -35.84
CA GLU A 227 -27.04 -2.21 -35.57
C GLU A 227 -26.05 -3.39 -35.81
N ILE A 228 -25.22 -3.31 -36.83
CA ILE A 228 -24.19 -4.32 -37.11
C ILE A 228 -23.14 -4.30 -36.02
N GLU A 229 -22.69 -3.11 -35.62
CA GLU A 229 -21.67 -2.91 -34.57
C GLU A 229 -22.20 -3.47 -33.23
N GLU A 230 -23.42 -3.11 -32.81
CA GLU A 230 -24.07 -3.61 -31.60
C GLU A 230 -24.28 -5.14 -31.63
N SER A 231 -24.69 -5.70 -32.78
CA SER A 231 -24.87 -7.14 -32.96
C SER A 231 -23.57 -7.92 -32.85
N ILE A 232 -22.47 -7.36 -33.34
CA ILE A 232 -21.15 -7.99 -33.26
C ILE A 232 -20.57 -7.80 -31.85
N GLU A 233 -20.72 -6.64 -31.25
CA GLU A 233 -20.29 -6.36 -29.88
C GLU A 233 -20.97 -7.34 -28.90
N ASN A 234 -22.28 -7.53 -29.01
CA ASN A 234 -23.03 -8.47 -28.17
C ASN A 234 -22.68 -9.96 -28.38
N LYS A 235 -22.19 -10.35 -29.56
CA LYS A 235 -21.84 -11.75 -29.86
C LYS A 235 -20.39 -12.08 -29.55
N PHE A 236 -19.49 -11.13 -29.58
CA PHE A 236 -18.03 -11.36 -29.53
C PHE A 236 -17.34 -10.70 -28.35
N THR A 237 -18.04 -9.93 -27.51
CA THR A 237 -17.47 -9.35 -26.29
C THR A 237 -17.82 -10.22 -25.06
N GLY A 238 -16.89 -10.27 -24.11
CA GLY A 238 -16.98 -11.00 -22.85
C GLY A 238 -15.79 -11.93 -22.60
N VAL A 239 -15.60 -12.34 -21.36
CA VAL A 239 -14.46 -13.16 -20.89
C VAL A 239 -14.31 -14.48 -21.66
N LYS A 240 -15.40 -14.98 -22.25
CA LYS A 240 -15.40 -16.23 -23.07
C LYS A 240 -15.07 -15.99 -24.55
N ASN A 241 -15.10 -14.74 -25.02
CA ASN A 241 -14.91 -14.38 -26.43
C ASN A 241 -13.86 -13.28 -26.56
N ALA A 242 -12.71 -13.47 -25.97
CA ALA A 242 -11.64 -12.49 -25.80
C ALA A 242 -10.89 -12.11 -27.10
N SER A 243 -11.63 -11.84 -28.17
CA SER A 243 -11.03 -11.35 -29.41
C SER A 243 -11.74 -10.09 -29.86
N LYS A 244 -11.04 -8.95 -29.81
CA LYS A 244 -11.56 -7.70 -30.39
C LYS A 244 -11.58 -7.81 -31.90
N ILE A 245 -12.74 -7.56 -32.49
CA ILE A 245 -12.93 -7.46 -33.93
C ILE A 245 -12.97 -5.97 -34.28
N LEU A 246 -12.12 -5.56 -35.20
CA LEU A 246 -12.19 -4.22 -35.78
C LEU A 246 -13.07 -4.30 -37.01
N LEU A 247 -14.14 -3.50 -37.04
CA LEU A 247 -15.05 -3.39 -38.18
C LEU A 247 -14.61 -2.27 -39.09
N SER A 248 -14.58 -2.52 -40.38
CA SER A 248 -14.28 -1.50 -41.41
C SER A 248 -15.29 -1.61 -42.53
N PHE A 249 -16.00 -0.52 -42.82
CA PHE A 249 -16.97 -0.40 -43.90
C PHE A 249 -16.33 0.35 -45.05
N ASN A 250 -16.23 -0.30 -46.20
CA ASN A 250 -15.54 0.27 -47.39
C ASN A 250 -16.47 0.28 -48.59
N ASP A 251 -16.27 1.24 -49.49
CA ASP A 251 -17.09 1.43 -50.67
C ASP A 251 -16.93 0.34 -51.70
N ASP A 252 -15.75 -0.23 -51.85
CA ASP A 252 -15.47 -1.37 -52.74
C ASP A 252 -14.29 -2.23 -52.25
N MET A 253 -14.07 -3.37 -52.93
CA MET A 253 -12.95 -4.27 -52.64
C MET A 253 -11.56 -3.69 -52.92
N ALA A 254 -11.44 -2.66 -53.74
CA ALA A 254 -10.16 -2.04 -54.08
C ALA A 254 -9.66 -1.13 -52.96
N HIS A 255 -10.57 -0.61 -52.13
CA HIS A 255 -10.27 0.28 -51.02
C HIS A 255 -10.37 -0.40 -49.65
N ARG A 256 -10.34 -1.75 -49.63
CA ARG A 256 -10.40 -2.50 -48.34
C ARG A 256 -9.23 -2.11 -47.42
N THR A 257 -9.52 -1.90 -46.17
CA THR A 257 -8.52 -1.71 -45.14
C THR A 257 -7.68 -2.98 -45.03
N THR A 258 -6.41 -2.91 -45.29
CA THR A 258 -5.48 -4.01 -45.05
C THR A 258 -4.97 -3.94 -43.64
N ILE A 259 -4.94 -5.07 -42.92
CA ILE A 259 -4.27 -5.18 -41.65
C ILE A 259 -2.79 -5.39 -41.90
N GLU A 260 -1.97 -4.42 -41.55
CA GLU A 260 -0.64 -4.75 -41.08
C GLU A 260 -0.76 -5.26 -39.66
N ARG A 261 -0.44 -6.53 -39.42
CA ARG A 261 -0.22 -6.99 -38.05
C ARG A 261 0.88 -6.11 -37.49
N LEU A 262 0.56 -5.28 -36.52
CA LEU A 262 1.60 -4.70 -35.67
C LEU A 262 2.40 -5.88 -35.12
N PRO A 263 3.71 -5.93 -35.28
CA PRO A 263 4.53 -7.00 -34.72
C PRO A 263 4.22 -7.07 -33.24
N ASP A 264 4.15 -8.28 -32.71
CA ASP A 264 4.07 -8.52 -31.27
C ASP A 264 5.45 -8.21 -30.69
N ASP A 265 5.72 -6.91 -30.49
CA ASP A 265 7.03 -6.36 -30.15
C ASP A 265 7.38 -6.60 -28.68
N GLY A 266 7.32 -7.85 -28.21
CA GLY A 266 7.88 -8.22 -26.92
C GLY A 266 7.24 -7.54 -25.71
N HIS A 267 6.00 -7.06 -25.83
CA HIS A 267 5.30 -6.40 -24.73
C HIS A 267 5.26 -7.25 -23.45
N VAL A 268 5.19 -8.59 -23.57
CA VAL A 268 5.22 -9.51 -22.44
C VAL A 268 6.56 -9.44 -21.70
N ASP A 269 7.67 -9.38 -22.42
CA ASP A 269 9.01 -9.31 -21.81
C ASP A 269 9.25 -7.95 -21.15
N ILE A 270 8.75 -6.87 -21.74
CA ILE A 270 8.79 -5.52 -21.14
C ILE A 270 8.01 -5.50 -19.82
N TYR A 271 6.82 -6.11 -19.78
CA TYR A 271 6.01 -6.19 -18.56
C TYR A 271 6.64 -7.03 -17.47
N ASN A 272 7.22 -8.18 -17.82
CA ASN A 272 7.91 -9.01 -16.84
C ASN A 272 9.11 -8.27 -16.25
N THR A 273 9.90 -7.61 -17.11
CA THR A 273 11.03 -6.79 -16.68
C THR A 273 10.59 -5.63 -15.77
N LEU A 274 9.49 -4.95 -16.12
CA LEU A 274 8.92 -3.88 -15.29
C LEU A 274 8.47 -4.41 -13.93
N LYS A 275 7.74 -5.52 -13.90
CA LYS A 275 7.28 -6.17 -12.67
C LYS A 275 8.44 -6.51 -11.76
N ASP A 276 9.50 -7.14 -12.29
CA ASP A 276 10.69 -7.52 -11.53
C ASP A 276 11.44 -6.30 -10.99
N SER A 277 11.54 -5.23 -11.78
CA SER A 277 12.16 -3.97 -11.34
C SER A 277 11.37 -3.32 -10.21
N VAL A 278 10.05 -3.21 -10.36
CA VAL A 278 9.15 -2.63 -9.35
C VAL A 278 9.22 -3.42 -8.05
N GLU A 279 9.19 -4.76 -8.13
CA GLU A 279 9.29 -5.63 -6.97
C GLU A 279 10.61 -5.44 -6.23
N LYS A 280 11.73 -5.36 -6.97
CA LYS A 280 13.06 -5.12 -6.41
C LYS A 280 13.16 -3.75 -5.73
N ASP A 281 12.58 -2.71 -6.30
CA ASP A 281 12.56 -1.38 -5.71
C ASP A 281 11.78 -1.36 -4.39
N ILE A 282 10.63 -2.04 -4.34
CA ILE A 282 9.81 -2.15 -3.13
C ILE A 282 10.60 -2.89 -2.04
N TYR A 283 11.17 -4.06 -2.33
CA TYR A 283 11.96 -4.82 -1.35
C TYR A 283 13.18 -4.04 -0.84
N THR A 284 13.84 -3.30 -1.73
CA THR A 284 14.97 -2.43 -1.37
C THR A 284 14.54 -1.31 -0.41
N ALA A 285 13.38 -0.70 -0.64
CA ALA A 285 12.86 0.36 0.21
C ALA A 285 12.52 -0.13 1.63
N PHE A 286 12.01 -1.36 1.74
CA PHE A 286 11.74 -2.01 3.03
C PHE A 286 12.97 -2.76 3.59
N ARG A 287 14.07 -2.82 2.84
CA ARG A 287 15.30 -3.55 3.20
C ARG A 287 15.07 -5.03 3.49
N ILE A 288 14.02 -5.62 2.93
CA ILE A 288 13.63 -7.00 3.14
C ILE A 288 14.01 -7.88 1.95
N SER A 289 14.46 -9.09 2.20
CA SER A 289 14.69 -10.07 1.13
C SER A 289 13.42 -10.86 0.83
N LYS A 290 13.26 -11.34 -0.42
CA LYS A 290 12.17 -12.24 -0.83
C LYS A 290 12.09 -13.50 0.05
N LEU A 291 13.24 -13.99 0.48
CA LEU A 291 13.35 -15.18 1.31
C LEU A 291 12.62 -15.04 2.65
N LEU A 292 12.65 -13.83 3.25
CA LEU A 292 11.98 -13.54 4.52
C LEU A 292 10.46 -13.43 4.39
N LEU A 293 9.95 -13.30 3.16
CA LEU A 293 8.53 -13.33 2.84
C LEU A 293 8.01 -14.73 2.50
N GLY A 294 8.86 -15.76 2.62
CA GLY A 294 8.52 -17.14 2.28
C GLY A 294 8.62 -17.46 0.78
N ASN A 295 9.13 -16.56 -0.04
CA ASN A 295 9.33 -16.78 -1.46
C ASN A 295 10.74 -17.31 -1.70
N ALA A 296 10.87 -18.58 -2.14
CA ALA A 296 12.14 -19.13 -2.57
C ALA A 296 12.59 -18.45 -3.88
N GLU A 297 13.90 -18.25 -4.05
CA GLU A 297 14.44 -17.85 -5.35
C GLU A 297 14.30 -19.00 -6.36
N ASP A 298 13.96 -18.68 -7.60
CA ASP A 298 13.46 -19.59 -8.65
C ASP A 298 14.34 -20.82 -8.97
N ASN A 299 15.59 -20.89 -8.50
CA ASN A 299 16.51 -21.97 -8.90
C ASN A 299 17.24 -22.70 -7.75
N THR A 300 17.11 -22.27 -6.50
CA THR A 300 17.91 -22.84 -5.40
C THR A 300 17.10 -23.54 -4.31
N GLY A 301 15.77 -23.45 -4.35
CA GLY A 301 14.91 -23.96 -3.29
C GLY A 301 15.05 -23.16 -1.98
N PHE A 302 14.29 -23.56 -0.97
CA PHE A 302 14.35 -22.95 0.36
C PHE A 302 15.58 -23.50 1.12
N SER A 303 16.56 -22.63 1.38
CA SER A 303 17.72 -22.95 2.22
C SER A 303 17.51 -22.45 3.64
N LYS A 304 17.41 -23.36 4.60
CA LYS A 304 17.34 -23.04 6.04
C LYS A 304 18.47 -22.11 6.48
N GLN A 305 19.69 -22.38 6.06
CA GLN A 305 20.86 -21.60 6.43
C GLN A 305 20.80 -20.17 5.87
N ALA A 306 20.43 -20.02 4.59
CA ALA A 306 20.27 -18.70 3.97
C ALA A 306 19.16 -17.89 4.64
N TYR A 307 18.06 -18.53 5.06
CA TYR A 307 16.99 -17.87 5.81
C TYR A 307 17.50 -17.36 7.17
N ILE A 308 18.21 -18.20 7.95
CA ILE A 308 18.74 -17.83 9.26
C ILE A 308 19.71 -16.65 9.14
N GLU A 309 20.61 -16.67 8.18
CA GLU A 309 21.59 -15.59 7.96
C GLU A 309 20.89 -14.29 7.51
N SER A 310 19.93 -14.39 6.59
CA SER A 310 19.12 -13.24 6.12
C SER A 310 18.30 -12.65 7.25
N PHE A 311 17.67 -13.49 8.07
CA PHE A 311 16.89 -13.04 9.23
C PHE A 311 17.79 -12.38 10.29
N ALA A 312 18.93 -12.96 10.63
CA ALA A 312 19.86 -12.39 11.60
C ALA A 312 20.37 -11.00 11.18
N LEU A 313 20.65 -10.81 9.87
CA LEU A 313 21.02 -9.51 9.34
C LEU A 313 19.86 -8.53 9.41
N TYR A 314 18.66 -8.95 9.00
CA TYR A 314 17.46 -8.12 9.01
C TYR A 314 17.06 -7.72 10.43
N GLN A 315 17.13 -8.66 11.39
CA GLN A 315 16.88 -8.40 12.81
C GLN A 315 17.82 -7.31 13.35
N LYS A 316 19.13 -7.39 13.06
CA LYS A 316 20.11 -6.39 13.53
C LYS A 316 19.98 -5.02 12.86
N THR A 317 19.65 -4.99 11.57
CA THR A 317 19.73 -3.76 10.77
C THR A 317 18.40 -3.03 10.63
N THR A 318 17.28 -3.72 10.82
CA THR A 318 15.95 -3.16 10.57
C THR A 318 15.00 -3.39 11.73
N ILE A 319 14.74 -4.63 12.14
CA ILE A 319 13.72 -4.94 13.15
C ILE A 319 14.14 -4.46 14.54
N GLY A 320 15.33 -4.82 15.01
CA GLY A 320 15.81 -4.42 16.33
C GLY A 320 15.85 -2.90 16.55
N PRO A 321 16.37 -2.10 15.60
CA PRO A 321 16.25 -0.64 15.67
C PRO A 321 14.82 -0.14 15.81
N ILE A 322 13.84 -0.72 15.08
CA ILE A 322 12.42 -0.34 15.18
C ILE A 322 11.84 -0.74 16.55
N GLN A 323 12.14 -1.95 17.02
CA GLN A 323 11.74 -2.41 18.36
C GLN A 323 12.24 -1.45 19.44
N ASN A 324 13.54 -1.15 19.43
CA ASN A 324 14.16 -0.21 20.39
C ASN A 324 13.54 1.19 20.31
N GLU A 325 13.23 1.69 19.10
CA GLU A 325 12.59 2.99 18.91
C GLU A 325 11.20 3.01 19.53
N ILE A 326 10.36 2.01 19.26
CA ILE A 326 8.99 1.92 19.81
C ILE A 326 9.03 1.69 21.32
N GLU A 327 9.89 0.78 21.83
CA GLU A 327 10.04 0.54 23.27
C GLU A 327 10.43 1.81 24.02
N ASN A 328 11.45 2.52 23.56
CA ASN A 328 11.91 3.75 24.21
C ASN A 328 10.81 4.81 24.28
N VAL A 329 10.05 4.96 23.19
CA VAL A 329 8.95 5.93 23.13
C VAL A 329 7.81 5.53 24.07
N ILE A 330 7.37 4.29 24.04
CA ILE A 330 6.28 3.80 24.86
C ILE A 330 6.68 3.80 26.35
N ASN A 331 7.88 3.34 26.67
CA ASN A 331 8.41 3.36 28.04
C ASN A 331 8.57 4.81 28.57
N GLY A 332 8.93 5.75 27.71
CA GLY A 332 8.97 7.17 28.08
C GLY A 332 7.60 7.76 28.43
N VAL A 333 6.53 7.25 27.81
CA VAL A 333 5.15 7.74 28.05
C VAL A 333 4.45 7.01 29.19
N LEU A 334 4.57 5.68 29.25
CA LEU A 334 3.82 4.80 30.16
C LEU A 334 4.60 4.43 31.42
N GLY A 335 5.91 4.63 31.44
CA GLY A 335 6.82 4.26 32.51
C GLY A 335 7.78 3.16 32.09
N GLU A 336 8.92 3.10 32.78
CA GLU A 336 9.98 2.12 32.51
C GLU A 336 9.48 0.69 32.61
N GLY A 337 9.81 -0.16 31.63
CA GLY A 337 9.38 -1.56 31.54
C GLY A 337 7.93 -1.76 31.13
N ALA A 338 7.22 -0.70 30.69
CA ALA A 338 5.85 -0.82 30.21
C ALA A 338 5.75 -1.67 28.93
N LEU A 339 6.80 -1.68 28.11
CA LEU A 339 6.89 -2.48 26.90
C LEU A 339 8.30 -3.07 26.74
N HIS A 340 8.35 -4.36 26.43
CA HIS A 340 9.53 -5.04 25.91
C HIS A 340 9.08 -6.07 24.88
N PHE A 341 9.74 -6.12 23.71
CA PHE A 341 9.47 -7.12 22.68
C PHE A 341 10.28 -8.37 22.94
N ASP A 342 9.62 -9.53 23.02
CA ASP A 342 10.28 -10.81 23.16
C ASP A 342 10.89 -11.22 21.80
N GLU A 343 12.08 -11.78 21.83
CA GLU A 343 12.84 -12.11 20.62
C GLU A 343 12.07 -13.11 19.73
N PHE A 344 12.03 -12.85 18.43
CA PHE A 344 11.48 -13.78 17.46
C PHE A 344 12.38 -15.01 17.34
N THR A 345 11.84 -16.18 17.72
CA THR A 345 12.56 -17.44 17.66
C THR A 345 11.80 -18.45 16.80
N ILE A 346 12.53 -19.19 15.96
CA ILE A 346 11.98 -20.32 15.21
C ILE A 346 12.62 -21.58 15.76
N ASP A 347 11.80 -22.49 16.32
CA ASP A 347 12.29 -23.80 16.70
C ASP A 347 12.40 -24.71 15.46
N TRP A 348 13.63 -24.93 15.03
CA TRP A 348 13.95 -25.78 13.89
C TRP A 348 14.07 -27.26 14.26
N SER A 349 13.99 -27.65 15.53
CA SER A 349 14.09 -29.04 15.98
C SER A 349 12.86 -29.87 15.60
N GLU A 350 11.68 -29.23 15.45
CA GLU A 350 10.44 -29.92 15.08
C GLU A 350 10.29 -30.17 13.57
N THR A 351 11.08 -29.51 12.73
CA THR A 351 11.11 -29.79 11.29
C THR A 351 12.04 -30.97 11.03
N GLY A 352 11.54 -32.17 11.30
CA GLY A 352 12.28 -33.43 11.09
C GLY A 352 12.72 -33.60 9.65
N THR A 353 13.93 -33.18 9.33
CA THR A 353 14.70 -33.77 8.25
C THR A 353 15.34 -35.02 8.82
N ASN A 354 14.75 -36.18 8.50
CA ASN A 354 15.48 -37.45 8.57
C ASN A 354 16.76 -37.35 7.73
N GLU A 355 17.84 -36.95 8.34
CA GLU A 355 19.19 -37.26 7.86
C GLU A 355 19.43 -38.78 8.06
N ASN A 356 18.85 -39.61 7.19
CA ASN A 356 19.20 -41.00 7.01
C ASN A 356 18.94 -41.42 5.56
N THR A 357 19.75 -40.93 4.65
CA THR A 357 19.93 -41.54 3.31
C THR A 357 21.42 -41.67 2.97
N SER A 358 22.15 -42.41 3.81
CA SER A 358 23.50 -42.83 3.49
C SER A 358 23.69 -44.35 3.64
N ASP A 359 22.67 -45.17 3.38
CA ASP A 359 22.84 -46.61 3.36
C ASP A 359 21.86 -47.32 2.42
N ILE A 360 21.86 -46.97 1.12
CA ILE A 360 21.37 -47.87 0.06
C ILE A 360 22.23 -47.64 -1.19
N ILE A 361 23.47 -48.06 -1.20
CA ILE A 361 24.17 -48.59 -2.39
C ILE A 361 25.15 -49.61 -1.87
N LYS A 362 24.74 -50.87 -1.87
CA LYS A 362 25.58 -52.05 -2.06
C LYS A 362 24.89 -52.98 -3.04
#